data_5f72db792b52f1d96f90ea26363edf52
#
_entry.id   5f72db792b52f1d96f90ea26363edf52
#
_cell.length_a   1.000
_cell.length_b   1.000
_cell.length_c   1.000
_cell.angle_alpha   90.00
_cell.angle_beta   90.00
_cell.angle_gamma   90.00
#
_symmetry.space_group_name_H-M   'P 1'
#
loop_
_entity.id
_entity.type
_entity.pdbx_description
1 polymer ?
#
loop_
_entity_poly.entity_id
_entity_poly.type
_entity_poly.pdbx_seq_one_letter_code
_entity_poly.pdbx_strand_id
1 'polypeptide(L)'
;SSKKRRNMLKKYSFISSVRVLYEGRIKSLEELTSYLGPSAFRTERCLETLKQQSKKCGLSEDLVLSQTDQENLMEGIYIKEEDDKHVIDRYKFVRASFLTSIANSETHWVDRPIVPNLLGHGFDLFDYGNGVQD
;
A
#
# COMPACT_ATOMS: atom_id res chain seq x y z
N SER A 1 6.91 -17.22 11.25
CA SER A 1 7.11 -15.86 11.74
C SER A 1 7.59 -14.93 10.61
N SER A 2 7.50 -13.64 10.81
CA SER A 2 7.95 -12.62 9.84
C SER A 2 9.44 -12.72 9.55
N LYS A 3 10.25 -13.04 10.53
CA LYS A 3 11.70 -13.29 10.37
C LYS A 3 11.98 -14.43 9.39
N LYS A 4 11.28 -15.57 9.56
CA LYS A 4 11.41 -16.73 8.66
C LYS A 4 11.00 -16.38 7.24
N ARG A 5 9.87 -15.66 7.08
CA ARG A 5 9.40 -15.18 5.78
C ARG A 5 10.43 -14.27 5.10
N ARG A 6 10.94 -13.25 5.80
CA ARG A 6 11.96 -12.35 5.25
C ARG A 6 13.22 -13.09 4.80
N ASN A 7 13.67 -14.06 5.59
CA ASN A 7 14.84 -14.86 5.22
C ASN A 7 14.60 -15.72 3.97
N MET A 8 13.40 -16.26 3.82
CA MET A 8 13.02 -17.01 2.63
C MET A 8 12.95 -16.11 1.39
N LEU A 9 12.35 -14.92 1.53
CA LEU A 9 12.18 -13.97 0.42
C LEU A 9 13.49 -13.35 -0.07
N LYS A 10 14.55 -13.35 0.74
CA LYS A 10 15.88 -12.88 0.29
C LYS A 10 16.43 -13.63 -0.92
N LYS A 11 15.95 -14.83 -1.18
CA LYS A 11 16.34 -15.63 -2.35
C LYS A 11 15.67 -15.17 -3.65
N TYR A 12 14.64 -14.32 -3.56
CA TYR A 12 13.81 -13.90 -4.69
C TYR A 12 13.85 -12.38 -4.81
N SER A 13 14.79 -11.86 -5.61
CA SER A 13 15.01 -10.42 -5.76
C SER A 13 13.81 -9.66 -6.33
N PHE A 14 12.97 -10.34 -7.09
CA PHE A 14 11.75 -9.78 -7.69
C PHE A 14 10.57 -9.66 -6.70
N ILE A 15 10.68 -10.21 -5.49
CA ILE A 15 9.64 -10.12 -4.46
C ILE A 15 10.05 -9.08 -3.43
N SER A 16 9.36 -7.94 -3.42
CA SER A 16 9.51 -6.93 -2.39
C SER A 16 8.57 -7.18 -1.21
N SER A 17 9.11 -7.18 0.00
CA SER A 17 8.30 -7.27 1.21
C SER A 17 7.79 -5.88 1.60
N VAL A 18 6.56 -5.83 2.15
CA VAL A 18 6.03 -4.61 2.76
C VAL A 18 6.99 -4.10 3.83
N ARG A 19 7.20 -2.78 3.87
CA ARG A 19 8.08 -2.12 4.84
C ARG A 19 7.61 -2.42 6.27
N VAL A 20 8.53 -2.82 7.10
CA VAL A 20 8.30 -2.96 8.55
C VAL A 20 8.56 -1.60 9.19
N LEU A 21 7.57 -1.07 9.90
CA LEU A 21 7.67 0.22 10.60
C LEU A 21 8.31 0.05 11.97
N TYR A 22 7.93 -1.01 12.68
CA TYR A 22 8.39 -1.30 14.03
C TYR A 22 8.35 -2.80 14.32
N GLU A 23 9.26 -3.27 15.15
CA GLU A 23 9.27 -4.61 15.74
C GLU A 23 9.51 -4.47 17.25
N GLY A 24 8.55 -4.90 18.06
CA GLY A 24 8.61 -4.82 19.51
C GLY A 24 7.20 -4.80 20.13
N ARG A 25 7.13 -4.42 21.40
CA ARG A 25 5.87 -4.28 22.11
C ARG A 25 5.32 -2.87 21.96
N ILE A 26 4.13 -2.72 21.43
CA ILE A 26 3.36 -1.47 21.43
C ILE A 26 2.66 -1.34 22.78
N LYS A 27 2.80 -0.19 23.43
CA LYS A 27 2.29 0.05 24.77
C LYS A 27 0.96 0.81 24.80
N SER A 28 0.66 1.57 23.74
CA SER A 28 -0.56 2.36 23.66
C SER A 28 -1.00 2.59 22.20
N LEU A 29 -2.23 3.05 22.04
CA LEU A 29 -2.75 3.45 20.74
C LEU A 29 -2.01 4.68 20.18
N GLU A 30 -1.62 5.60 21.04
CA GLU A 30 -0.85 6.80 20.68
C GLU A 30 0.52 6.38 20.10
N GLU A 31 1.18 5.42 20.72
CA GLU A 31 2.44 4.87 20.18
C GLU A 31 2.21 4.22 18.82
N LEU A 32 1.15 3.42 18.66
CA LEU A 32 0.82 2.80 17.38
C LEU A 32 0.56 3.85 16.29
N THR A 33 -0.23 4.86 16.59
CA THR A 33 -0.60 5.90 15.62
C THR A 33 0.56 6.83 15.29
N SER A 34 1.57 6.96 16.16
CA SER A 34 2.78 7.74 15.87
C SER A 34 3.59 7.18 14.69
N TYR A 35 3.39 5.93 14.32
CA TYR A 35 4.01 5.32 13.12
C TYR A 35 3.28 5.64 11.82
N LEU A 36 2.10 6.28 11.88
CA LEU A 36 1.42 6.78 10.69
C LEU A 36 2.20 7.96 10.12
N GLY A 37 2.58 7.83 8.87
CA GLY A 37 3.34 8.85 8.18
C GLY A 37 3.04 8.84 6.67
N PRO A 38 3.86 9.52 5.88
CA PRO A 38 3.71 9.51 4.43
C PRO A 38 3.71 8.08 3.87
N SER A 39 2.85 7.85 2.88
CA SER A 39 2.81 6.55 2.20
C SER A 39 4.11 6.30 1.43
N ALA A 40 4.77 5.18 1.70
CA ALA A 40 5.96 4.77 0.96
C ALA A 40 5.66 4.33 -0.49
N PHE A 41 4.37 4.16 -0.83
CA PHE A 41 3.92 3.67 -2.13
C PHE A 41 3.29 4.78 -2.99
N ARG A 42 3.31 6.02 -2.53
CA ARG A 42 2.86 7.19 -3.29
C ARG A 42 4.05 8.08 -3.62
N THR A 43 4.15 8.49 -4.86
CA THR A 43 5.13 9.49 -5.27
C THR A 43 4.59 10.90 -4.99
N GLU A 44 5.46 11.90 -4.90
CA GLU A 44 5.06 13.30 -4.73
C GLU A 44 4.08 13.78 -5.81
N ARG A 45 4.23 13.26 -7.02
CA ARG A 45 3.40 13.61 -8.18
C ARG A 45 2.26 12.64 -8.45
N CYS A 46 1.88 11.80 -7.48
CA CYS A 46 0.88 10.75 -7.69
C CYS A 46 -0.47 11.30 -8.18
N LEU A 47 -0.95 12.44 -7.63
CA LEU A 47 -2.21 13.04 -8.03
C LEU A 47 -2.15 13.64 -9.43
N GLU A 48 -1.03 14.26 -9.81
CA GLU A 48 -0.82 14.75 -11.19
C GLU A 48 -0.81 13.59 -12.17
N THR A 49 -0.09 12.53 -11.84
CA THR A 49 -0.06 11.31 -12.65
C THR A 49 -1.44 10.69 -12.78
N LEU A 50 -2.21 10.64 -11.68
CA LEU A 50 -3.59 10.15 -11.68
C LEU A 50 -4.47 10.95 -12.64
N LYS A 51 -4.41 12.29 -12.59
CA LYS A 51 -5.14 13.18 -13.52
C LYS A 51 -4.79 12.90 -14.99
N GLN A 52 -3.49 12.79 -15.28
CA GLN A 52 -3.03 12.51 -16.65
C GLN A 52 -3.52 11.15 -17.15
N GLN A 53 -3.47 10.13 -16.30
CA GLN A 53 -3.95 8.79 -16.67
C GLN A 53 -5.48 8.74 -16.79
N SER A 54 -6.22 9.46 -15.95
CA SER A 54 -7.68 9.58 -16.07
C SER A 54 -8.09 10.10 -17.44
N LYS A 55 -7.43 11.18 -17.91
CA LYS A 55 -7.63 11.71 -19.27
C LYS A 55 -7.36 10.67 -20.35
N LYS A 56 -6.24 9.95 -20.25
CA LYS A 56 -5.89 8.92 -21.24
C LYS A 56 -6.91 7.77 -21.28
N CYS A 57 -7.53 7.47 -20.14
CA CYS A 57 -8.58 6.46 -20.03
C CYS A 57 -9.97 6.99 -20.40
N GLY A 58 -10.11 8.26 -20.78
CA GLY A 58 -11.41 8.88 -21.08
C GLY A 58 -12.30 9.08 -19.85
N LEU A 59 -11.71 9.14 -18.65
CA LEU A 59 -12.44 9.30 -17.39
C LEU A 59 -12.45 10.77 -16.95
N SER A 60 -13.50 11.18 -16.24
CA SER A 60 -13.57 12.50 -15.61
C SER A 60 -12.52 12.61 -14.49
N GLU A 61 -11.64 13.61 -14.58
CA GLU A 61 -10.64 13.89 -13.54
C GLU A 61 -11.29 14.20 -12.20
N ASP A 62 -12.33 15.01 -12.19
CA ASP A 62 -13.02 15.44 -10.97
C ASP A 62 -13.65 14.22 -10.28
N LEU A 63 -14.27 13.33 -11.04
CA LEU A 63 -14.85 12.11 -10.51
C LEU A 63 -13.78 11.19 -9.91
N VAL A 64 -12.67 10.97 -10.63
CA VAL A 64 -11.58 10.12 -10.13
C VAL A 64 -10.96 10.72 -8.87
N LEU A 65 -10.75 12.04 -8.82
CA LEU A 65 -10.18 12.69 -7.65
C LEU A 65 -11.13 12.69 -6.45
N SER A 66 -12.43 12.89 -6.65
CA SER A 66 -13.42 12.86 -5.56
C SER A 66 -13.52 11.49 -4.90
N GLN A 67 -13.16 10.43 -5.62
CA GLN A 67 -13.16 9.05 -5.15
C GLN A 67 -11.78 8.56 -4.69
N THR A 68 -10.80 9.43 -4.68
CA THR A 68 -9.42 9.12 -4.27
C THR A 68 -9.08 9.84 -2.98
N ASP A 69 -8.51 9.11 -2.02
CA ASP A 69 -7.91 9.74 -0.86
C ASP A 69 -6.72 10.61 -1.32
N GLN A 70 -6.84 11.92 -1.13
CA GLN A 70 -5.84 12.87 -1.62
C GLN A 70 -4.70 13.12 -0.61
N GLU A 71 -4.82 12.64 0.62
CA GLU A 71 -3.78 12.79 1.62
C GLU A 71 -2.58 11.89 1.29
N ASN A 72 -1.37 12.43 1.39
CA ASN A 72 -0.15 11.64 1.23
C ASN A 72 0.22 10.91 2.54
N LEU A 73 -0.75 10.23 3.12
CA LEU A 73 -0.59 9.44 4.33
C LEU A 73 -0.85 7.96 4.06
N MET A 74 -0.28 7.10 4.89
CA MET A 74 -0.66 5.70 4.91
C MET A 74 -2.15 5.56 5.23
N GLU A 75 -2.82 4.60 4.60
CA GLU A 75 -4.21 4.26 4.91
C GLU A 75 -4.36 3.72 6.34
N GLY A 76 -3.32 3.05 6.81
CA GLY A 76 -3.29 2.42 8.12
C GLY A 76 -2.06 1.55 8.32
N ILE A 77 -2.10 0.75 9.35
CA ILE A 77 -1.02 -0.14 9.77
C ILE A 77 -1.55 -1.56 9.88
N TYR A 78 -0.83 -2.49 9.28
CA TYR A 78 -1.05 -3.91 9.46
C TYR A 78 -0.17 -4.43 10.59
N ILE A 79 -0.79 -5.05 11.59
CA ILE A 79 -0.13 -5.50 12.80
C ILE A 79 -0.17 -7.02 12.84
N LYS A 80 0.95 -7.62 13.19
CA LYS A 80 1.05 -9.05 13.49
C LYS A 80 1.51 -9.21 14.91
N GLU A 81 0.76 -9.99 15.67
CA GLU A 81 1.23 -10.53 16.92
C GLU A 81 1.88 -11.88 16.66
N GLU A 82 3.14 -12.01 17.02
CA GLU A 82 3.92 -13.23 16.76
C GLU A 82 4.74 -13.65 17.97
N ASP A 83 4.93 -14.95 18.12
CA ASP A 83 6.01 -15.52 18.88
C ASP A 83 7.21 -15.84 17.95
N ASP A 84 8.24 -16.50 18.47
CA ASP A 84 9.42 -16.86 17.69
C ASP A 84 9.12 -17.80 16.51
N LYS A 85 8.02 -18.53 16.54
CA LYS A 85 7.69 -19.59 15.59
C LYS A 85 6.47 -19.28 14.74
N HIS A 86 5.44 -18.65 15.32
CA HIS A 86 4.11 -18.54 14.71
C HIS A 86 3.60 -17.09 14.74
N VAL A 87 2.66 -16.81 13.86
CA VAL A 87 1.79 -15.64 13.95
C VAL A 87 0.61 -16.05 14.81
N ILE A 88 0.43 -15.39 15.95
CA ILE A 88 -0.64 -15.62 16.91
C ILE A 88 -1.91 -14.96 16.41
N ASP A 89 -1.80 -13.66 16.07
CA ASP A 89 -2.94 -12.89 15.60
C ASP A 89 -2.54 -11.80 14.58
N ARG A 90 -3.55 -11.19 13.97
CA ARG A 90 -3.42 -10.14 12.96
C ARG A 90 -4.48 -9.08 13.16
N TYR A 91 -4.05 -7.83 13.14
CA TYR A 91 -4.94 -6.68 13.29
C TYR A 91 -4.68 -5.67 12.17
N LYS A 92 -5.67 -4.85 11.90
CA LYS A 92 -5.55 -3.75 10.96
C LYS A 92 -6.04 -2.47 11.65
N PHE A 93 -5.18 -1.49 11.78
CA PHE A 93 -5.57 -0.13 12.12
C PHE A 93 -5.75 0.66 10.83
N VAL A 94 -6.89 1.32 10.68
CA VAL A 94 -7.20 2.18 9.52
C VAL A 94 -7.53 3.57 10.05
N ARG A 95 -6.90 4.61 9.52
CA ARG A 95 -7.15 5.98 9.94
C ARG A 95 -8.57 6.43 9.58
N ALA A 96 -9.19 7.21 10.45
CA ALA A 96 -10.57 7.64 10.29
C ALA A 96 -10.79 8.47 9.02
N SER A 97 -9.87 9.39 8.69
CA SER A 97 -9.97 10.22 7.49
C SER A 97 -9.97 9.40 6.19
N PHE A 98 -9.22 8.28 6.14
CA PHE A 98 -9.28 7.37 5.00
C PHE A 98 -10.64 6.65 4.91
N LEU A 99 -11.19 6.19 6.03
CA LEU A 99 -12.53 5.59 6.06
C LEU A 99 -13.60 6.58 5.61
N THR A 100 -13.50 7.84 6.03
CA THR A 100 -14.43 8.89 5.63
C THR A 100 -14.33 9.17 4.12
N SER A 101 -13.13 9.20 3.55
CA SER A 101 -12.94 9.40 2.11
C SER A 101 -13.56 8.27 1.27
N ILE A 102 -13.53 7.05 1.79
CA ILE A 102 -14.20 5.90 1.15
C ILE A 102 -15.71 5.97 1.31
N ALA A 103 -16.20 6.29 2.52
CA ALA A 103 -17.62 6.29 2.83
C ALA A 103 -18.40 7.41 2.11
N ASN A 104 -17.75 8.57 1.90
CA ASN A 104 -18.34 9.72 1.21
C ASN A 104 -18.40 9.53 -0.32
N SER A 105 -17.84 8.46 -0.86
CA SER A 105 -18.05 8.15 -2.27
C SER A 105 -19.46 7.57 -2.44
N GLU A 106 -20.33 8.32 -3.10
CA GLU A 106 -21.74 7.96 -3.35
C GLU A 106 -21.93 6.74 -4.25
N THR A 107 -20.85 6.19 -4.80
CA THR A 107 -20.88 5.07 -5.74
C THR A 107 -20.38 3.78 -5.10
N HIS A 108 -21.04 2.68 -5.41
CA HIS A 108 -20.55 1.34 -5.06
C HIS A 108 -19.15 1.13 -5.67
N TRP A 109 -18.26 0.45 -4.97
CA TRP A 109 -16.88 0.23 -5.41
C TRP A 109 -16.77 -0.44 -6.79
N VAL A 110 -17.77 -1.25 -7.19
CA VAL A 110 -17.86 -1.89 -8.52
C VAL A 110 -18.06 -0.86 -9.64
N ASP A 111 -18.74 0.25 -9.34
CA ASP A 111 -19.06 1.29 -10.32
C ASP A 111 -18.02 2.39 -10.41
N ARG A 112 -16.96 2.28 -9.62
CA ARG A 112 -15.89 3.29 -9.60
C ARG A 112 -15.03 3.19 -10.86
N PRO A 113 -14.63 4.32 -11.43
CA PRO A 113 -13.69 4.31 -12.54
C PRO A 113 -12.34 3.76 -12.07
N ILE A 114 -11.80 2.82 -12.83
CA ILE A 114 -10.50 2.22 -12.54
C ILE A 114 -9.45 2.92 -13.41
N VAL A 115 -8.49 3.57 -12.76
CA VAL A 115 -7.27 4.05 -13.40
C VAL A 115 -6.18 3.03 -13.12
N PRO A 116 -5.63 2.35 -14.13
CA PRO A 116 -4.59 1.33 -13.92
C PRO A 116 -3.34 1.92 -13.28
N ASN A 117 -2.75 1.18 -12.35
CA ASN A 117 -1.42 1.51 -11.83
C ASN A 117 -0.38 1.43 -12.95
N LEU A 118 0.58 2.34 -12.90
CA LEU A 118 1.72 2.33 -13.80
C LEU A 118 2.87 1.54 -13.17
N LEU A 119 3.61 0.84 -14.02
CA LEU A 119 4.88 0.26 -13.61
C LEU A 119 5.91 1.35 -13.36
N GLY A 120 6.81 1.13 -12.42
CA GLY A 120 7.97 1.99 -12.20
C GLY A 120 8.83 2.08 -13.47
N HIS A 121 9.54 3.19 -13.62
CA HIS A 121 10.38 3.42 -14.78
C HIS A 121 11.47 2.33 -14.88
N GLY A 122 11.60 1.70 -16.04
CA GLY A 122 12.57 0.62 -16.27
C GLY A 122 12.18 -0.73 -15.68
N PHE A 123 10.95 -0.86 -15.16
CA PHE A 123 10.47 -2.14 -14.64
C PHE A 123 9.79 -2.94 -15.76
N ASP A 124 10.29 -4.13 -16.03
CA ASP A 124 9.69 -5.10 -16.94
C ASP A 124 9.11 -6.26 -16.13
N LEU A 125 7.80 -6.51 -16.26
CA LEU A 125 7.13 -7.62 -15.59
C LEU A 125 7.61 -8.99 -16.09
N PHE A 126 8.18 -9.05 -17.27
CA PHE A 126 8.61 -10.27 -17.93
C PHE A 126 10.14 -10.45 -17.89
N ASP A 127 10.87 -9.48 -17.36
CA ASP A 127 12.28 -9.64 -17.05
C ASP A 127 12.45 -10.41 -15.74
N TYR A 128 12.51 -11.72 -15.86
CA TYR A 128 12.72 -12.62 -14.73
C TYR A 128 14.14 -12.57 -14.15
N GLY A 129 14.96 -11.62 -14.63
CA GLY A 129 16.38 -11.53 -14.27
C GLY A 129 17.09 -12.86 -14.53
N ASN A 130 18.14 -12.87 -15.27
CA ASN A 130 18.98 -14.07 -15.54
C ASN A 130 19.60 -14.58 -14.22
N GLY A 131 18.83 -15.20 -13.33
CA GLY A 131 19.29 -15.52 -11.98
C GLY A 131 18.51 -16.57 -11.21
N VAL A 132 17.90 -17.53 -11.90
CA VAL A 132 17.61 -18.84 -11.29
C VAL A 132 18.37 -19.87 -12.10
N GLN A 133 19.63 -20.05 -11.77
CA GLN A 133 20.31 -21.30 -12.04
C GLN A 133 19.88 -22.27 -10.95
N ASP A 134 19.30 -23.39 -11.36
CA ASP A 134 18.92 -24.55 -10.54
C ASP A 134 20.06 -25.08 -9.67
#